data_1640e8424f4ec72c2f414881fa25d7a2
#
_entry.id   1640e8424f4ec72c2f414881fa25d7a2
#
_cell.length_a   1.000
_cell.length_b   1.000
_cell.length_c   1.000
_cell.angle_alpha   90.00
_cell.angle_beta   90.00
_cell.angle_gamma   90.00
#
_symmetry.space_group_name_H-M   'P 1'
#
loop_
_entity.id
_entity.type
_entity.pdbx_description
1 polymer ?
#
loop_
_entity_poly.entity_id
_entity_poly.type
_entity_poly.pdbx_seq_one_letter_code
_entity_poly.pdbx_strand_id
1 'polypeptide(L)'
;MECFFGHLLSGENGAVPSWMETPTGGVGLTPAFGNGVSTRRIQPHEPILLDYAGACDGYHSDQSRLFSLGSLPEDLVKGHQACIDILEEVLTNLRPGAKASEVFARAAALAGRLGYADRFMNTGPAQVNFVGHGVGVELDEIPYLAAGSDLIIEAGMTLAVEPKIVFPGRGIVGVEDTVLVTTGDPEFLTVTPRELVVL
;
A
#
# COMPACT_ATOMS: atom_id res chain seq x y z
N MET A 1 -12.80 6.45 17.99
CA MET A 1 -11.81 5.58 17.33
C MET A 1 -11.53 4.41 18.26
N GLU A 2 -11.86 3.20 17.84
CA GLU A 2 -11.98 2.03 18.71
C GLU A 2 -10.78 1.08 18.59
N CYS A 3 -10.02 1.11 17.50
CA CYS A 3 -8.87 0.24 17.30
C CYS A 3 -7.84 0.92 16.36
N PHE A 4 -6.56 0.69 16.62
CA PHE A 4 -5.47 1.00 15.74
C PHE A 4 -4.70 -0.29 15.46
N PHE A 5 -4.50 -0.58 14.20
CA PHE A 5 -3.66 -1.67 13.75
C PHE A 5 -2.77 -1.17 12.61
N GLY A 6 -1.51 -1.56 12.59
CA GLY A 6 -0.67 -1.18 11.47
C GLY A 6 0.82 -1.36 11.71
N HIS A 7 1.59 -0.88 10.74
CA HIS A 7 3.03 -1.00 10.67
C HIS A 7 3.70 0.38 10.70
N LEU A 8 4.79 0.49 11.43
CA LEU A 8 5.80 1.54 11.26
C LEU A 8 7.08 0.87 10.81
N LEU A 9 7.42 1.02 9.54
CA LEU A 9 8.56 0.36 8.92
C LEU A 9 9.59 1.40 8.48
N SER A 10 10.81 1.33 9.01
CA SER A 10 11.87 2.28 8.66
C SER A 10 13.09 1.59 8.07
N GLY A 11 13.66 2.20 7.03
CA GLY A 11 14.87 1.73 6.37
C GLY A 11 14.78 0.25 5.99
N GLU A 12 15.86 -0.50 6.19
CA GLU A 12 15.95 -1.92 5.82
C GLU A 12 14.84 -2.80 6.39
N ASN A 13 14.25 -2.44 7.54
CA ASN A 13 13.12 -3.18 8.13
C ASN A 13 11.90 -3.20 7.20
N GLY A 14 11.68 -2.12 6.44
CA GLY A 14 10.59 -2.05 5.46
C GLY A 14 10.81 -2.93 4.22
N ALA A 15 12.04 -3.38 3.98
CA ALA A 15 12.36 -4.30 2.88
C ALA A 15 12.32 -5.77 3.28
N VAL A 16 12.04 -6.08 4.55
CA VAL A 16 11.87 -7.47 5.01
C VAL A 16 10.51 -7.97 4.59
N PRO A 17 10.41 -9.04 3.79
CA PRO A 17 9.14 -9.55 3.30
C PRO A 17 8.31 -10.14 4.43
N SER A 18 6.99 -10.05 4.28
CA SER A 18 6.06 -10.76 5.14
C SER A 18 6.06 -12.27 4.84
N TRP A 19 5.72 -13.06 5.84
CA TRP A 19 5.35 -14.47 5.67
C TRP A 19 3.84 -14.63 5.39
N MET A 20 3.08 -13.54 5.42
CA MET A 20 1.69 -13.45 4.95
C MET A 20 1.64 -12.85 3.54
N GLU A 21 0.54 -13.00 2.85
CA GLU A 21 0.31 -12.38 1.54
C GLU A 21 0.02 -10.88 1.69
N THR A 22 1.06 -10.10 2.06
CA THR A 22 1.01 -8.64 2.17
C THR A 22 2.31 -8.03 1.65
N PRO A 23 2.29 -6.84 1.05
CA PRO A 23 3.50 -6.16 0.58
C PRO A 23 4.37 -5.64 1.73
N THR A 24 3.80 -5.48 2.93
CA THR A 24 4.50 -5.00 4.13
C THR A 24 4.84 -6.16 5.06
N GLY A 25 6.05 -6.15 5.61
CA GLY A 25 6.54 -7.20 6.51
C GLY A 25 7.21 -6.63 7.75
N GLY A 26 8.52 -6.65 7.77
CA GLY A 26 9.33 -6.24 8.91
C GLY A 26 9.74 -7.41 9.80
N VAL A 27 10.73 -7.17 10.66
CA VAL A 27 11.30 -8.23 11.52
C VAL A 27 10.53 -8.46 12.82
N GLY A 28 9.66 -7.51 13.19
CA GLY A 28 8.91 -7.56 14.44
C GLY A 28 9.77 -7.26 15.69
N LEU A 29 9.14 -7.31 16.84
CA LEU A 29 9.77 -7.05 18.14
C LEU A 29 10.42 -8.30 18.73
N THR A 30 9.95 -9.47 18.37
CA THR A 30 10.43 -10.75 18.87
C THR A 30 10.28 -11.84 17.82
N PRO A 31 11.07 -12.95 17.89
CA PRO A 31 10.89 -14.10 17.00
C PRO A 31 9.52 -14.78 17.11
N ALA A 32 8.78 -14.56 18.21
CA ALA A 32 7.43 -15.10 18.38
C ALA A 32 6.40 -14.34 17.54
N PHE A 33 6.69 -13.09 17.16
CA PHE A 33 5.89 -12.28 16.24
C PHE A 33 6.86 -11.51 15.33
N GLY A 34 7.30 -12.17 14.27
CA GLY A 34 8.29 -11.67 13.30
C GLY A 34 7.64 -10.85 12.19
N ASN A 35 6.84 -9.84 12.54
CA ASN A 35 6.18 -8.95 11.60
C ASN A 35 6.05 -7.55 12.18
N GLY A 36 6.11 -6.52 11.34
CA GLY A 36 5.91 -5.12 11.70
C GLY A 36 7.14 -4.43 12.28
N VAL A 37 6.88 -3.50 13.20
CA VAL A 37 7.88 -2.63 13.81
C VAL A 37 9.01 -3.41 14.50
N SER A 38 10.21 -2.87 14.45
CA SER A 38 11.40 -3.40 15.16
C SER A 38 11.90 -2.41 16.21
N THR A 39 12.88 -2.86 17.02
CA THR A 39 13.59 -1.98 17.97
C THR A 39 14.70 -1.16 17.30
N ARG A 40 14.84 -1.26 15.98
CA ARG A 40 15.80 -0.49 15.19
C ARG A 40 15.50 1.01 15.33
N ARG A 41 16.54 1.80 15.59
CA ARG A 41 16.42 3.27 15.58
C ARG A 41 16.28 3.77 14.14
N ILE A 42 15.31 4.63 13.91
CA ILE A 42 15.14 5.36 12.65
C ILE A 42 16.41 6.18 12.38
N GLN A 43 16.90 6.14 11.14
CA GLN A 43 18.08 6.87 10.69
C GLN A 43 17.68 8.00 9.75
N PRO A 44 18.49 9.08 9.65
CA PRO A 44 18.31 10.08 8.60
C PRO A 44 18.41 9.47 7.19
N HIS A 45 17.67 10.06 6.26
CA HIS A 45 17.74 9.74 4.82
C HIS A 45 17.25 8.32 4.44
N GLU A 46 16.44 7.70 5.29
CA GLU A 46 15.77 6.44 4.98
C GLU A 46 14.25 6.60 4.91
N PRO A 47 13.52 5.74 4.17
CA PRO A 47 12.08 5.79 4.11
C PRO A 47 11.49 5.30 5.44
N ILE A 48 10.45 5.98 5.90
CA ILE A 48 9.64 5.60 7.05
C ILE A 48 8.21 5.47 6.54
N LEU A 49 7.75 4.24 6.34
CA LEU A 49 6.38 3.97 5.96
C LEU A 49 5.53 3.84 7.23
N LEU A 50 4.53 4.68 7.33
CA LEU A 50 3.42 4.54 8.27
C LEU A 50 2.25 3.93 7.51
N ASP A 51 1.81 2.75 7.94
CA ASP A 51 0.75 1.96 7.35
C ASP A 51 -0.21 1.57 8.47
N TYR A 52 -1.33 2.29 8.57
CA TYR A 52 -2.21 2.23 9.75
C TYR A 52 -3.68 2.23 9.39
N ALA A 53 -4.37 1.21 9.89
CA ALA A 53 -5.82 1.15 9.91
C ALA A 53 -6.40 1.81 11.16
N GLY A 54 -7.57 2.41 11.00
CA GLY A 54 -8.39 2.91 12.08
C GLY A 54 -9.80 2.38 11.98
N ALA A 55 -10.50 2.25 13.11
CA ALA A 55 -11.91 1.89 13.13
C ALA A 55 -12.76 2.98 13.80
N CYS A 56 -13.94 3.22 13.23
CA CYS A 56 -14.95 4.13 13.78
C CYS A 56 -16.33 3.50 13.61
N ASP A 57 -17.05 3.33 14.72
CA ASP A 57 -18.38 2.71 14.76
C ASP A 57 -18.43 1.32 14.09
N GLY A 58 -17.32 0.56 14.19
CA GLY A 58 -17.19 -0.79 13.63
C GLY A 58 -16.82 -0.85 12.16
N TYR A 59 -16.50 0.28 11.52
CA TYR A 59 -16.01 0.35 10.14
C TYR A 59 -14.54 0.76 10.10
N HIS A 60 -13.76 0.05 9.29
CA HIS A 60 -12.33 0.28 9.10
C HIS A 60 -12.05 1.23 7.95
N SER A 61 -10.92 1.93 8.07
CA SER A 61 -10.24 2.60 6.95
C SER A 61 -8.76 2.26 7.00
N ASP A 62 -8.10 2.19 5.86
CA ASP A 62 -6.68 1.92 5.77
C ASP A 62 -5.94 3.02 5.03
N GLN A 63 -4.71 3.31 5.47
CA GLN A 63 -3.93 4.39 4.89
C GLN A 63 -2.45 4.19 5.14
N SER A 64 -1.64 4.31 4.08
CA SER A 64 -0.18 4.42 4.20
C SER A 64 0.33 5.78 3.76
N ARG A 65 1.32 6.30 4.51
CA ARG A 65 2.04 7.56 4.18
C ARG A 65 3.54 7.40 4.40
N LEU A 66 4.31 8.13 3.59
CA LEU A 66 5.76 8.08 3.60
C LEU A 66 6.35 9.32 4.27
N PHE A 67 7.28 9.08 5.20
CA PHE A 67 8.03 10.09 5.93
C PHE A 67 9.54 9.84 5.78
N SER A 68 10.35 10.85 6.11
CA SER A 68 11.80 10.72 6.27
C SER A 68 12.35 11.77 7.24
N LEU A 69 13.47 11.45 7.89
CA LEU A 69 14.29 12.44 8.59
C LEU A 69 15.33 12.98 7.61
N GLY A 70 15.13 14.24 7.14
CA GLY A 70 15.93 14.80 6.06
C GLY A 70 15.58 14.16 4.70
N SER A 71 16.26 14.62 3.63
CA SER A 71 15.96 14.23 2.25
C SER A 71 16.21 12.75 1.97
N LEU A 72 15.30 12.09 1.25
CA LEU A 72 15.54 10.75 0.73
C LEU A 72 16.47 10.78 -0.50
N PRO A 73 17.20 9.67 -0.77
CA PRO A 73 17.83 9.44 -2.06
C PRO A 73 16.83 9.53 -3.22
N GLU A 74 17.28 10.09 -4.33
CA GLU A 74 16.44 10.43 -5.49
C GLU A 74 15.66 9.23 -6.06
N ASP A 75 16.26 8.04 -6.06
CA ASP A 75 15.61 6.83 -6.55
C ASP A 75 14.46 6.36 -5.65
N LEU A 76 14.53 6.58 -4.34
CA LEU A 76 13.41 6.33 -3.41
C LEU A 76 12.29 7.36 -3.61
N VAL A 77 12.63 8.62 -3.82
CA VAL A 77 11.63 9.67 -4.16
C VAL A 77 10.92 9.33 -5.46
N LYS A 78 11.66 8.90 -6.49
CA LYS A 78 11.07 8.45 -7.77
C LYS A 78 10.19 7.22 -7.59
N GLY A 79 10.60 6.28 -6.74
CA GLY A 79 9.79 5.10 -6.40
C GLY A 79 8.47 5.48 -5.72
N HIS A 80 8.51 6.43 -4.80
CA HIS A 80 7.30 6.93 -4.15
C HIS A 80 6.36 7.64 -5.15
N GLN A 81 6.92 8.50 -6.01
CA GLN A 81 6.13 9.12 -7.08
C GLN A 81 5.50 8.08 -8.01
N ALA A 82 6.24 7.02 -8.35
CA ALA A 82 5.69 5.92 -9.15
C ALA A 82 4.50 5.23 -8.44
N CYS A 83 4.54 5.09 -7.10
CA CYS A 83 3.39 4.57 -6.35
C CYS A 83 2.19 5.52 -6.46
N ILE A 84 2.39 6.83 -6.37
CA ILE A 84 1.31 7.82 -6.56
C ILE A 84 0.72 7.71 -7.98
N ASP A 85 1.58 7.62 -9.01
CA ASP A 85 1.13 7.49 -10.40
C ASP A 85 0.34 6.17 -10.62
N ILE A 86 0.75 5.08 -9.96
CA ILE A 86 0.05 3.78 -10.02
C ILE A 86 -1.30 3.87 -9.29
N LEU A 87 -1.37 4.54 -8.14
CA LEU A 87 -2.61 4.80 -7.43
C LEU A 87 -3.61 5.54 -8.34
N GLU A 88 -3.19 6.59 -9.01
CA GLU A 88 -4.03 7.37 -9.93
C GLU A 88 -4.49 6.52 -11.14
N GLU A 89 -3.63 5.63 -11.67
CA GLU A 89 -4.02 4.67 -12.73
C GLU A 89 -5.12 3.73 -12.22
N VAL A 90 -4.98 3.19 -11.00
CA VAL A 90 -6.02 2.35 -10.39
C VAL A 90 -7.32 3.13 -10.25
N LEU A 91 -7.29 4.32 -9.66
CA LEU A 91 -8.48 5.15 -9.42
C LEU A 91 -9.20 5.52 -10.71
N THR A 92 -8.45 5.83 -11.77
CA THR A 92 -9.02 6.14 -13.09
C THR A 92 -9.80 4.95 -13.67
N ASN A 93 -9.41 3.72 -13.33
CA ASN A 93 -10.03 2.49 -13.81
C ASN A 93 -10.99 1.85 -12.80
N LEU A 94 -11.10 2.40 -11.60
CA LEU A 94 -11.97 1.91 -10.53
C LEU A 94 -13.40 2.43 -10.74
N ARG A 95 -14.14 1.73 -11.59
CA ARG A 95 -15.50 2.11 -11.99
C ARG A 95 -16.46 0.93 -11.82
N PRO A 96 -17.74 1.16 -11.55
CA PRO A 96 -18.73 0.09 -11.58
C PRO A 96 -18.72 -0.66 -12.93
N GLY A 97 -18.68 -1.97 -12.87
CA GLY A 97 -18.55 -2.84 -14.04
C GLY A 97 -17.12 -3.23 -14.39
N ALA A 98 -16.10 -2.60 -13.81
CA ALA A 98 -14.70 -3.01 -14.00
C ALA A 98 -14.45 -4.36 -13.32
N LYS A 99 -13.60 -5.19 -13.93
CA LYS A 99 -13.15 -6.45 -13.34
C LYS A 99 -11.91 -6.20 -12.46
N ALA A 100 -11.93 -6.71 -11.25
CA ALA A 100 -10.86 -6.48 -10.26
C ALA A 100 -9.47 -6.89 -10.79
N SER A 101 -9.38 -8.03 -11.51
CA SER A 101 -8.11 -8.47 -12.12
C SER A 101 -7.62 -7.55 -13.25
N GLU A 102 -8.51 -6.88 -13.97
CA GLU A 102 -8.12 -5.93 -15.02
C GLU A 102 -7.56 -4.65 -14.42
N VAL A 103 -8.13 -4.19 -13.30
CA VAL A 103 -7.62 -3.05 -12.54
C VAL A 103 -6.20 -3.34 -12.03
N PHE A 104 -5.99 -4.51 -11.42
CA PHE A 104 -4.64 -4.95 -11.01
C PHE A 104 -3.67 -5.04 -12.20
N ALA A 105 -4.09 -5.64 -13.32
CA ALA A 105 -3.23 -5.79 -14.49
C ALA A 105 -2.74 -4.44 -15.05
N ARG A 106 -3.57 -3.40 -15.00
CA ARG A 106 -3.18 -2.03 -15.39
C ARG A 106 -2.13 -1.45 -14.44
N ALA A 107 -2.32 -1.60 -13.12
CA ALA A 107 -1.36 -1.19 -12.11
C ALA A 107 0.01 -1.86 -12.33
N ALA A 108 0.03 -3.17 -12.49
CA ALA A 108 1.24 -3.96 -12.74
C ALA A 108 1.93 -3.57 -14.06
N ALA A 109 1.14 -3.34 -15.13
CA ALA A 109 1.67 -2.87 -16.41
C ALA A 109 2.31 -1.48 -16.30
N LEU A 110 1.71 -0.56 -15.53
CA LEU A 110 2.32 0.76 -15.29
C LEU A 110 3.59 0.65 -14.46
N ALA A 111 3.60 -0.15 -13.38
CA ALA A 111 4.80 -0.43 -12.61
C ALA A 111 5.94 -0.95 -13.50
N GLY A 112 5.62 -1.84 -14.45
CA GLY A 112 6.57 -2.34 -15.45
C GLY A 112 7.11 -1.25 -16.37
N ARG A 113 6.27 -0.37 -16.89
CA ARG A 113 6.68 0.77 -17.73
C ARG A 113 7.57 1.76 -16.98
N LEU A 114 7.34 1.93 -15.68
CA LEU A 114 8.14 2.79 -14.80
C LEU A 114 9.45 2.12 -14.32
N GLY A 115 9.69 0.85 -14.68
CA GLY A 115 10.91 0.10 -14.34
C GLY A 115 10.90 -0.58 -12.98
N TYR A 116 9.73 -0.83 -12.41
CA TYR A 116 9.56 -1.43 -11.08
C TYR A 116 8.86 -2.80 -11.07
N ALA A 117 8.77 -3.49 -12.22
CA ALA A 117 8.07 -4.78 -12.31
C ALA A 117 8.56 -5.82 -11.29
N ASP A 118 9.87 -5.84 -11.00
CA ASP A 118 10.54 -6.77 -10.09
C ASP A 118 10.49 -6.34 -8.60
N ARG A 119 9.90 -5.18 -8.31
CA ARG A 119 9.86 -4.55 -6.98
C ARG A 119 8.47 -4.10 -6.56
N PHE A 120 7.52 -4.14 -7.48
CA PHE A 120 6.13 -3.76 -7.24
C PHE A 120 5.44 -4.80 -6.37
N MET A 121 4.84 -4.35 -5.27
CA MET A 121 4.16 -5.20 -4.28
C MET A 121 5.08 -6.31 -3.73
N ASN A 122 6.32 -5.96 -3.38
CA ASN A 122 7.42 -6.80 -2.91
C ASN A 122 8.33 -7.35 -4.04
N THR A 123 9.27 -8.24 -3.71
CA THR A 123 10.32 -8.72 -4.63
C THR A 123 10.42 -10.24 -4.65
N GLY A 124 10.77 -10.80 -5.82
CA GLY A 124 11.02 -12.23 -5.99
C GLY A 124 9.85 -13.10 -5.51
N PRO A 125 10.12 -14.17 -4.73
CA PRO A 125 9.05 -15.07 -4.26
C PRO A 125 8.06 -14.43 -3.27
N ALA A 126 8.42 -13.28 -2.68
CA ALA A 126 7.55 -12.56 -1.75
C ALA A 126 6.65 -11.54 -2.46
N GLN A 127 6.77 -11.39 -3.77
CA GLN A 127 5.93 -10.49 -4.54
C GLN A 127 4.49 -10.97 -4.52
N VAL A 128 3.58 -10.10 -4.07
CA VAL A 128 2.15 -10.40 -4.02
C VAL A 128 1.43 -9.90 -5.27
N ASN A 129 0.35 -10.57 -5.65
CA ASN A 129 -0.35 -10.35 -6.91
C ASN A 129 -1.67 -9.59 -6.70
N PHE A 130 -1.65 -8.58 -5.86
CA PHE A 130 -2.77 -7.65 -5.68
C PHE A 130 -2.25 -6.21 -5.47
N VAL A 131 -3.15 -5.22 -5.51
CA VAL A 131 -2.83 -3.80 -5.32
C VAL A 131 -3.86 -3.09 -4.44
N GLY A 132 -4.78 -3.82 -3.88
CA GLY A 132 -5.83 -3.29 -3.01
C GLY A 132 -6.87 -4.33 -2.67
N HIS A 133 -7.68 -4.02 -1.69
CA HIS A 133 -8.69 -4.92 -1.12
C HIS A 133 -9.93 -4.14 -0.69
N GLY A 134 -11.02 -4.83 -0.47
CA GLY A 134 -12.18 -4.30 0.23
C GLY A 134 -11.81 -3.94 1.66
N VAL A 135 -12.39 -2.89 2.17
CA VAL A 135 -12.25 -2.47 3.57
C VAL A 135 -13.59 -1.97 4.08
N GLY A 136 -14.00 -2.42 5.27
CA GLY A 136 -15.29 -2.07 5.82
C GLY A 136 -15.46 -2.64 7.22
N VAL A 137 -16.27 -3.68 7.35
CA VAL A 137 -16.45 -4.38 8.65
C VAL A 137 -15.19 -5.15 9.02
N GLU A 138 -14.49 -5.69 8.01
CA GLU A 138 -13.16 -6.26 8.18
C GLU A 138 -12.11 -5.32 7.57
N LEU A 139 -10.87 -5.41 8.04
CA LEU A 139 -9.77 -4.63 7.49
C LEU A 139 -9.47 -5.07 6.05
N ASP A 140 -9.41 -6.39 5.83
CA ASP A 140 -9.24 -7.02 4.53
C ASP A 140 -10.47 -7.84 4.18
N GLU A 141 -11.26 -7.37 3.24
CA GLU A 141 -12.43 -8.09 2.75
C GLU A 141 -12.46 -8.10 1.21
N ILE A 142 -13.35 -8.88 0.63
CA ILE A 142 -13.57 -8.88 -0.82
C ILE A 142 -14.25 -7.55 -1.27
N PRO A 143 -13.95 -7.09 -2.52
CA PRO A 143 -13.10 -7.71 -3.53
C PRO A 143 -11.61 -7.41 -3.34
N TYR A 144 -10.74 -8.36 -3.72
CA TYR A 144 -9.32 -8.07 -3.89
C TYR A 144 -9.05 -7.62 -5.33
N LEU A 145 -8.36 -6.49 -5.49
CA LEU A 145 -7.83 -6.01 -6.78
C LEU A 145 -6.58 -6.84 -7.11
N ALA A 146 -6.78 -8.07 -7.56
CA ALA A 146 -5.75 -9.10 -7.62
C ALA A 146 -5.76 -9.85 -8.94
N ALA A 147 -4.62 -10.45 -9.29
CA ALA A 147 -4.52 -11.34 -10.45
C ALA A 147 -5.51 -12.52 -10.31
N GLY A 148 -6.29 -12.76 -11.37
CA GLY A 148 -7.27 -13.86 -11.39
C GLY A 148 -8.57 -13.59 -10.62
N SER A 149 -8.76 -12.42 -10.02
CA SER A 149 -10.02 -12.05 -9.41
C SER A 149 -11.08 -11.73 -10.46
N ASP A 150 -12.13 -12.55 -10.53
CA ASP A 150 -13.26 -12.37 -11.48
C ASP A 150 -14.35 -11.45 -10.94
N LEU A 151 -14.18 -10.91 -9.73
CA LEU A 151 -15.17 -10.03 -9.12
C LEU A 151 -15.33 -8.74 -9.91
N ILE A 152 -16.55 -8.28 -9.99
CA ILE A 152 -16.91 -7.02 -10.65
C ILE A 152 -17.06 -5.95 -9.59
N ILE A 153 -16.44 -4.82 -9.85
CA ILE A 153 -16.52 -3.64 -8.98
C ILE A 153 -17.92 -3.03 -9.10
N GLU A 154 -18.51 -2.70 -7.97
CA GLU A 154 -19.84 -2.10 -7.89
C GLU A 154 -19.80 -0.76 -7.17
N ALA A 155 -20.74 0.12 -7.50
CA ALA A 155 -20.91 1.38 -6.76
C ALA A 155 -21.30 1.08 -5.30
N GLY A 156 -20.73 1.82 -4.37
CA GLY A 156 -20.91 1.63 -2.93
C GLY A 156 -19.86 0.76 -2.27
N MET A 157 -18.99 0.09 -3.03
CA MET A 157 -17.84 -0.62 -2.45
C MET A 157 -16.82 0.39 -1.91
N THR A 158 -16.24 0.08 -0.76
CA THR A 158 -15.09 0.78 -0.19
C THR A 158 -13.84 -0.08 -0.37
N LEU A 159 -12.77 0.52 -0.87
CA LEU A 159 -11.55 -0.19 -1.23
C LEU A 159 -10.33 0.57 -0.69
N ALA A 160 -9.39 -0.15 -0.10
CA ALA A 160 -8.04 0.32 0.11
C ALA A 160 -7.21 0.02 -1.15
N VAL A 161 -6.46 1.02 -1.63
CA VAL A 161 -5.60 0.92 -2.81
C VAL A 161 -4.19 1.30 -2.40
N GLU A 162 -3.25 0.35 -2.45
CA GLU A 162 -1.99 0.39 -1.71
C GLU A 162 -0.72 0.10 -2.54
N PRO A 163 -0.46 0.72 -3.68
CA PRO A 163 0.75 0.45 -4.43
C PRO A 163 2.01 0.72 -3.61
N LYS A 164 2.88 -0.28 -3.53
CA LYS A 164 4.13 -0.25 -2.78
C LYS A 164 5.28 -0.74 -3.64
N ILE A 165 6.48 -0.17 -3.46
CA ILE A 165 7.71 -0.56 -4.15
C ILE A 165 8.80 -0.82 -3.12
N VAL A 166 9.39 -2.01 -3.16
CA VAL A 166 10.44 -2.44 -2.24
C VAL A 166 11.81 -2.19 -2.86
N PHE A 167 12.70 -1.61 -2.06
CA PHE A 167 14.12 -1.44 -2.35
C PHE A 167 14.92 -2.36 -1.43
N PRO A 168 15.36 -3.54 -1.90
CA PRO A 168 16.03 -4.53 -1.07
C PRO A 168 17.18 -3.97 -0.24
N GLY A 169 17.19 -4.23 1.06
CA GLY A 169 18.18 -3.74 2.02
C GLY A 169 18.08 -2.24 2.33
N ARG A 170 17.11 -1.51 1.75
CA ARG A 170 17.00 -0.05 1.94
C ARG A 170 15.64 0.40 2.46
N GLY A 171 14.59 -0.36 2.17
CA GLY A 171 13.26 -0.05 2.68
C GLY A 171 12.15 -0.24 1.66
N ILE A 172 10.99 0.28 1.99
CA ILE A 172 9.78 0.30 1.18
C ILE A 172 9.29 1.73 1.04
N VAL A 173 8.78 2.07 -0.12
CA VAL A 173 8.04 3.30 -0.36
C VAL A 173 6.65 2.93 -0.88
N GLY A 174 5.66 3.76 -0.58
CA GLY A 174 4.29 3.48 -0.96
C GLY A 174 3.33 4.57 -0.53
N VAL A 175 2.12 4.43 -0.97
CA VAL A 175 0.98 5.26 -0.62
C VAL A 175 -0.25 4.38 -0.59
N GLU A 176 -1.21 4.70 0.24
CA GLU A 176 -2.47 3.97 0.33
C GLU A 176 -3.61 4.93 0.69
N ASP A 177 -4.72 4.76 0.02
CA ASP A 177 -5.95 5.45 0.34
C ASP A 177 -7.15 4.52 0.35
N THR A 178 -8.04 4.75 1.30
CA THR A 178 -9.40 4.19 1.27
C THR A 178 -10.29 5.09 0.42
N VAL A 179 -10.98 4.49 -0.53
CA VAL A 179 -11.89 5.18 -1.45
C VAL A 179 -13.25 4.50 -1.53
N LEU A 180 -14.28 5.31 -1.75
CA LEU A 180 -15.62 4.85 -2.09
C LEU A 180 -15.78 4.82 -3.62
N VAL A 181 -16.17 3.69 -4.16
CA VAL A 181 -16.53 3.55 -5.58
C VAL A 181 -17.88 4.22 -5.82
N THR A 182 -17.91 5.21 -6.71
CA THR A 182 -19.14 5.90 -7.12
C THR A 182 -19.48 5.63 -8.60
N THR A 183 -20.58 6.12 -9.07
CA THR A 183 -20.92 6.10 -10.52
C THR A 183 -20.12 7.12 -11.33
N GLY A 184 -19.46 8.07 -10.65
CA GLY A 184 -18.51 9.04 -11.19
C GLY A 184 -17.08 8.70 -10.79
N ASP A 185 -16.31 9.74 -10.43
CA ASP A 185 -14.95 9.54 -9.87
C ASP A 185 -15.04 8.97 -8.46
N PRO A 186 -14.07 8.11 -8.04
CA PRO A 186 -14.02 7.62 -6.68
C PRO A 186 -13.91 8.76 -5.66
N GLU A 187 -14.59 8.61 -4.53
CA GLU A 187 -14.53 9.55 -3.43
C GLU A 187 -13.48 9.10 -2.41
N PHE A 188 -12.56 10.00 -2.03
CA PHE A 188 -11.55 9.71 -1.01
C PHE A 188 -12.16 9.78 0.39
N LEU A 189 -12.02 8.70 1.14
CA LEU A 189 -12.38 8.64 2.57
C LEU A 189 -11.18 8.98 3.45
N THR A 190 -9.95 8.79 2.94
CA THR A 190 -8.70 9.25 3.56
C THR A 190 -8.22 10.51 2.84
N VAL A 191 -7.85 11.55 3.60
CA VAL A 191 -7.61 12.91 3.05
C VAL A 191 -6.23 13.47 3.39
N THR A 192 -5.37 12.70 4.06
CA THR A 192 -4.00 13.13 4.34
C THR A 192 -3.20 13.27 3.04
N PRO A 193 -2.40 14.32 2.84
CA PRO A 193 -1.56 14.48 1.65
C PRO A 193 -0.68 13.25 1.38
N ARG A 194 -0.46 12.94 0.10
CA ARG A 194 0.27 11.74 -0.36
C ARG A 194 1.75 11.96 -0.55
N GLU A 195 2.17 13.21 -0.61
CA GLU A 195 3.55 13.61 -0.81
C GLU A 195 4.42 13.12 0.34
N LEU A 196 5.69 12.84 0.02
CA LEU A 196 6.70 12.56 1.04
C LEU A 196 6.79 13.69 2.05
N VAL A 197 6.62 13.37 3.34
CA VAL A 197 6.82 14.32 4.44
C VAL A 197 8.27 14.26 4.92
N VAL A 198 8.99 15.34 4.74
CA VAL A 198 10.39 15.49 5.22
C VAL A 198 10.36 16.23 6.55
N LEU A 199 10.87 15.60 7.60
CA LEU A 199 10.99 16.11 8.97
C LEU A 199 12.39 16.64 9.25
#